data_42ebe561132182d9d01b60a70d6add20
#
_entry.id   42ebe561132182d9d01b60a70d6add20
#
_cell.length_a   1.000
_cell.length_b   1.000
_cell.length_c   1.000
_cell.angle_alpha   90.00
_cell.angle_beta   90.00
_cell.angle_gamma   90.00
#
_symmetry.space_group_name_H-M   'P 1'
#
loop_
_entity.id
_entity.type
_entity.pdbx_description
1 polymer ?
#
loop_
_entity_poly.entity_id
_entity_poly.type
_entity_poly.pdbx_seq_one_letter_code
_entity_poly.pdbx_strand_id
1 'polypeptide(L)'
;MVLAKLLIIDFSLPGTISNDLNFKTMNINFSRSAIRLAGAFVATLTFSMIAPASASCQDDKEILGAGSSFDYPLFTKLFSEYNKVTGVQVNYQSVGSGAGISQLTAKTVDFGASDAPMSGKQDSALSGPAIHIPVTAGAVVISYNIPGVTNALNLTPGVLADIFLGTITTWNDARITALNKGVALPATAILIAHRSDGSGTTNIFTTYLAKVSADWNTKVGKGSAVNWPAGLGGKGNEGVAGLIKQTPGAIGYIELAYAIQNSMPFASIQNKSGKFIVPSTASITAAANIPIPADSKVSLTNTDAADGYPISGFSWVVLYKEQNYNGRSQGKAANLVKLVSWMIHSGQQYSNALNYAPLSPAAVKVGDALLKSVTFGGKSIL
;
A
#
# COMPACT_ATOMS: atom_id res chain seq x y z
N MET A 1 1.18 14.79 59.01
CA MET A 1 0.07 13.84 58.84
C MET A 1 -0.40 13.97 57.36
N VAL A 2 0.07 13.08 56.50
CA VAL A 2 -0.24 13.13 55.07
C VAL A 2 -1.23 11.98 54.80
N LEU A 3 -2.46 12.34 54.39
CA LEU A 3 -3.49 11.40 53.96
C LEU A 3 -3.30 11.07 52.48
N ALA A 4 -3.02 9.80 52.18
CA ALA A 4 -3.12 9.27 50.82
C ALA A 4 -4.50 8.64 50.61
N LYS A 5 -5.24 9.13 49.60
CA LYS A 5 -6.53 8.56 49.16
C LYS A 5 -6.27 7.61 47.97
N LEU A 6 -6.61 6.34 48.11
CA LEU A 6 -6.62 5.39 47.00
C LEU A 6 -8.06 5.20 46.52
N LEU A 7 -8.27 5.40 45.21
CA LEU A 7 -9.55 5.23 44.53
C LEU A 7 -9.57 3.84 43.89
N ILE A 8 -10.52 2.99 44.30
CA ILE A 8 -10.75 1.67 43.66
C ILE A 8 -12.08 1.75 42.94
N ILE A 9 -12.04 1.49 41.63
CA ILE A 9 -13.23 1.40 40.78
C ILE A 9 -13.48 -0.08 40.50
N ASP A 10 -14.68 -0.56 40.92
CA ASP A 10 -15.14 -1.90 40.64
C ASP A 10 -16.12 -1.88 39.46
N PHE A 11 -15.87 -2.71 38.45
CA PHE A 11 -16.72 -2.83 37.26
C PHE A 11 -17.51 -4.16 37.33
N SER A 12 -18.80 -4.08 37.70
CA SER A 12 -19.74 -5.18 37.50
C SER A 12 -20.77 -4.77 36.45
N LEU A 13 -20.93 -5.57 35.40
CA LEU A 13 -21.98 -5.46 34.36
C LEU A 13 -22.95 -6.65 34.50
N PRO A 14 -24.20 -6.61 33.97
CA PRO A 14 -25.03 -5.50 33.53
C PRO A 14 -26.49 -5.57 34.11
N GLY A 15 -27.17 -4.46 34.11
CA GLY A 15 -28.65 -4.45 34.26
C GLY A 15 -29.14 -3.20 34.94
N THR A 16 -29.82 -2.34 34.17
CA THR A 16 -30.68 -1.23 34.58
C THR A 16 -30.04 -0.02 35.29
N ILE A 17 -30.28 1.11 34.65
CA ILE A 17 -29.89 2.46 35.00
C ILE A 17 -30.50 2.86 36.36
N SER A 18 -29.65 3.14 37.37
CA SER A 18 -29.93 4.13 38.40
C SER A 18 -28.64 4.79 38.83
N ASN A 19 -28.61 6.11 38.80
CA ASN A 19 -27.50 6.96 39.25
C ASN A 19 -27.42 6.91 40.77
N ASP A 20 -26.50 6.11 41.32
CA ASP A 20 -26.02 6.29 42.69
C ASP A 20 -24.59 5.78 42.81
N LEU A 21 -23.64 6.73 42.79
CA LEU A 21 -22.24 6.50 43.05
C LEU A 21 -22.01 6.47 44.57
N ASN A 22 -21.88 5.29 45.15
CA ASN A 22 -21.50 5.13 46.54
C ASN A 22 -19.96 5.04 46.69
N PHE A 23 -19.37 6.04 47.32
CA PHE A 23 -17.95 6.04 47.67
C PHE A 23 -17.76 5.47 49.09
N LYS A 24 -17.02 4.35 49.18
CA LYS A 24 -16.51 3.84 50.48
C LYS A 24 -15.06 4.28 50.67
N THR A 25 -14.83 5.06 51.69
CA THR A 25 -13.49 5.45 52.17
C THR A 25 -13.05 4.49 53.25
N MET A 26 -11.89 3.85 53.10
CA MET A 26 -11.25 3.03 54.09
C MET A 26 -10.09 3.81 54.77
N ASN A 27 -10.18 4.06 56.04
CA ASN A 27 -9.13 4.68 56.83
C ASN A 27 -8.17 3.63 57.39
N ILE A 28 -6.90 3.70 57.00
CA ILE A 28 -5.84 2.85 57.61
C ILE A 28 -5.01 3.73 58.53
N ASN A 29 -5.08 3.42 59.85
CA ASN A 29 -4.25 4.04 60.86
C ASN A 29 -2.93 3.24 61.03
N PHE A 30 -1.80 3.86 60.74
CA PHE A 30 -0.48 3.33 61.11
C PHE A 30 -0.09 3.81 62.51
N SER A 31 0.12 2.85 63.45
CA SER A 31 0.60 3.12 64.78
C SER A 31 2.10 3.48 64.76
N ARG A 32 2.46 4.49 65.54
CA ARG A 32 3.84 4.96 65.73
C ARG A 32 4.58 4.06 66.72
N SER A 33 5.11 2.93 66.27
CA SER A 33 6.03 2.16 67.13
C SER A 33 6.89 1.24 66.25
N ALA A 34 7.90 1.76 65.62
CA ALA A 34 9.09 1.03 65.15
C ALA A 34 10.12 1.98 64.52
N ILE A 35 10.56 2.96 65.33
CA ILE A 35 11.81 3.70 65.00
C ILE A 35 12.67 3.61 66.26
N ARG A 36 13.56 2.60 66.36
CA ARG A 36 14.83 2.62 67.09
C ARG A 36 15.48 1.22 67.00
N LEU A 37 16.30 1.03 65.96
CA LEU A 37 17.57 0.29 66.06
C LEU A 37 18.42 0.71 64.87
N ALA A 38 19.23 1.73 65.10
CA ALA A 38 20.31 2.07 64.19
C ALA A 38 21.46 1.10 64.49
N GLY A 39 21.77 0.24 63.55
CA GLY A 39 22.97 -0.58 63.54
C GLY A 39 23.70 -0.31 62.23
N ALA A 40 24.90 0.23 62.34
CA ALA A 40 25.77 0.54 61.23
C ALA A 40 26.09 -0.72 60.40
N PHE A 41 25.65 -0.71 59.11
CA PHE A 41 26.21 -1.60 58.10
C PHE A 41 26.65 -0.65 56.95
N VAL A 42 27.96 -0.45 56.89
CA VAL A 42 28.63 0.14 55.73
C VAL A 42 28.58 -0.91 54.64
N ALA A 43 27.53 -0.91 53.81
CA ALA A 43 27.48 -1.67 52.58
C ALA A 43 28.08 -0.80 51.50
N THR A 44 29.28 -1.13 51.05
CA THR A 44 29.86 -0.65 49.78
C THR A 44 28.95 -1.01 48.65
N LEU A 45 28.14 -0.01 48.19
CA LEU A 45 27.40 -0.09 46.93
C LEU A 45 28.43 0.00 45.80
N THR A 46 28.88 -1.14 45.31
CA THR A 46 29.43 -1.23 43.94
C THR A 46 28.26 -1.02 42.99
N PHE A 47 28.15 0.21 42.50
CA PHE A 47 27.25 0.58 41.39
C PHE A 47 27.80 -0.13 40.16
N SER A 48 27.39 -1.38 39.91
CA SER A 48 27.58 -2.02 38.62
C SER A 48 26.77 -1.18 37.60
N MET A 49 27.45 -0.37 36.83
CA MET A 49 26.87 0.19 35.60
C MET A 49 26.54 -0.99 34.66
N ILE A 50 25.33 -1.53 34.79
CA ILE A 50 24.74 -2.33 33.74
C ILE A 50 24.41 -1.34 32.61
N ALA A 51 25.32 -1.26 31.68
CA ALA A 51 25.04 -0.51 30.43
C ALA A 51 23.77 -1.11 29.79
N PRO A 52 22.80 -0.29 29.35
CA PRO A 52 21.65 -0.76 28.59
C PRO A 52 22.10 -1.04 27.15
N ALA A 53 22.89 -2.09 26.94
CA ALA A 53 23.39 -2.47 25.60
C ALA A 53 22.48 -3.45 24.86
N SER A 54 21.36 -3.89 25.48
CA SER A 54 20.54 -4.95 24.88
C SER A 54 19.23 -4.46 24.23
N ALA A 55 18.75 -3.27 24.55
CA ALA A 55 17.48 -2.77 24.01
C ALA A 55 17.60 -2.26 22.57
N SER A 56 18.73 -1.68 22.17
CA SER A 56 18.92 -1.10 20.85
C SER A 56 19.02 -2.13 19.71
N CYS A 57 19.52 -3.34 19.99
CA CYS A 57 19.76 -4.35 18.95
C CYS A 57 18.47 -5.04 18.45
N GLN A 58 17.43 -5.10 19.28
CA GLN A 58 16.13 -5.68 18.90
C GLN A 58 15.29 -4.69 18.09
N ASP A 59 15.32 -3.41 18.44
CA ASP A 59 14.59 -2.34 17.75
C ASP A 59 15.15 -2.10 16.33
N ASP A 60 16.45 -2.28 16.13
CA ASP A 60 17.10 -2.17 14.83
C ASP A 60 16.64 -3.21 13.80
N LYS A 61 16.16 -4.37 14.27
CA LYS A 61 15.71 -5.48 13.42
C LYS A 61 14.21 -5.44 13.11
N GLU A 62 13.50 -4.44 13.59
CA GLU A 62 12.09 -4.24 13.28
C GLU A 62 11.92 -3.01 12.37
N ILE A 63 11.30 -3.23 11.20
CA ILE A 63 10.99 -2.20 10.21
C ILE A 63 9.48 -2.11 10.07
N LEU A 64 8.94 -0.89 10.18
CA LEU A 64 7.52 -0.61 10.03
C LEU A 64 7.25 0.00 8.66
N GLY A 65 6.30 -0.56 7.92
CA GLY A 65 5.85 -0.04 6.64
C GLY A 65 4.34 0.04 6.55
N ALA A 66 3.84 0.95 5.73
CA ALA A 66 2.41 1.02 5.45
C ALA A 66 2.16 1.58 4.05
N GLY A 67 1.04 1.20 3.44
CA GLY A 67 0.66 1.81 2.17
C GLY A 67 -0.10 0.90 1.23
N SER A 68 0.37 0.84 0.01
CA SER A 68 -0.31 0.21 -1.10
C SER A 68 -0.76 -1.21 -0.81
N SER A 69 -1.99 -1.52 -1.24
CA SER A 69 -2.48 -2.90 -1.32
C SER A 69 -2.14 -3.55 -2.66
N PHE A 70 -1.71 -2.76 -3.66
CA PHE A 70 -1.33 -3.24 -4.98
C PHE A 70 -0.16 -4.24 -4.90
N ASP A 71 0.87 -3.93 -4.12
CA ASP A 71 2.07 -4.75 -3.95
C ASP A 71 2.03 -5.68 -2.73
N TYR A 72 0.95 -5.66 -1.96
CA TYR A 72 0.86 -6.44 -0.71
C TYR A 72 1.10 -7.95 -0.89
N PRO A 73 0.57 -8.64 -1.93
CA PRO A 73 0.89 -10.05 -2.17
C PRO A 73 2.39 -10.30 -2.38
N LEU A 74 3.07 -9.42 -3.13
CA LEU A 74 4.52 -9.50 -3.35
C LEU A 74 5.29 -9.16 -2.07
N PHE A 75 4.92 -8.08 -1.37
CA PHE A 75 5.57 -7.65 -0.14
C PHE A 75 5.52 -8.71 0.96
N THR A 76 4.39 -9.39 1.11
CA THR A 76 4.27 -10.52 2.06
C THR A 76 5.32 -11.59 1.80
N LYS A 77 5.54 -11.93 0.53
CA LYS A 77 6.57 -12.89 0.14
C LYS A 77 7.98 -12.32 0.36
N LEU A 78 8.25 -11.11 -0.11
CA LEU A 78 9.57 -10.49 0.01
C LEU A 78 10.00 -10.35 1.47
N PHE A 79 9.12 -9.86 2.35
CA PHE A 79 9.45 -9.65 3.75
C PHE A 79 9.67 -10.96 4.50
N SER A 80 8.88 -12.00 4.18
CA SER A 80 9.10 -13.34 4.72
C SER A 80 10.46 -13.90 4.31
N GLU A 81 10.84 -13.79 3.02
CA GLU A 81 12.13 -14.29 2.54
C GLU A 81 13.30 -13.46 3.08
N TYR A 82 13.16 -12.15 3.16
CA TYR A 82 14.19 -11.28 3.74
C TYR A 82 14.42 -11.58 5.23
N ASN A 83 13.36 -11.82 5.98
CA ASN A 83 13.46 -12.23 7.39
C ASN A 83 14.25 -13.53 7.56
N LYS A 84 14.01 -14.55 6.72
CA LYS A 84 14.73 -15.84 6.77
C LYS A 84 16.24 -15.68 6.61
N VAL A 85 16.69 -14.73 5.77
CA VAL A 85 18.13 -14.56 5.47
C VAL A 85 18.82 -13.55 6.38
N THR A 86 18.09 -12.62 6.99
CA THR A 86 18.70 -11.51 7.76
C THR A 86 18.26 -11.46 9.23
N GLY A 87 17.15 -12.11 9.57
CA GLY A 87 16.48 -11.97 10.86
C GLY A 87 15.82 -10.59 11.09
N VAL A 88 15.75 -9.74 10.06
CA VAL A 88 15.01 -8.45 10.10
C VAL A 88 13.53 -8.72 9.88
N GLN A 89 12.70 -8.28 10.80
CA GLN A 89 11.24 -8.37 10.72
C GLN A 89 10.68 -7.10 10.09
N VAL A 90 9.79 -7.26 9.10
CA VAL A 90 9.08 -6.15 8.48
C VAL A 90 7.59 -6.28 8.77
N ASN A 91 7.04 -5.32 9.51
CA ASN A 91 5.62 -5.22 9.81
C ASN A 91 4.98 -4.23 8.83
N TYR A 92 4.22 -4.74 7.86
CA TYR A 92 3.61 -3.95 6.81
C TYR A 92 2.08 -3.92 6.92
N GLN A 93 1.52 -2.71 6.85
CA GLN A 93 0.08 -2.48 6.89
C GLN A 93 -0.42 -2.11 5.49
N SER A 94 -1.22 -2.99 4.89
CA SER A 94 -1.92 -2.76 3.62
C SER A 94 -3.16 -1.86 3.86
N VAL A 95 -2.95 -0.55 3.83
CA VAL A 95 -3.98 0.46 4.18
C VAL A 95 -4.31 1.42 3.03
N GLY A 96 -3.70 1.21 1.86
CA GLY A 96 -3.77 2.06 0.68
C GLY A 96 -2.67 3.13 0.66
N SER A 97 -2.27 3.52 -0.56
CA SER A 97 -1.15 4.45 -0.80
C SER A 97 -1.31 5.78 -0.06
N GLY A 98 -2.52 6.34 -0.04
CA GLY A 98 -2.79 7.60 0.63
C GLY A 98 -2.53 7.55 2.14
N ALA A 99 -2.99 6.48 2.81
CA ALA A 99 -2.75 6.29 4.24
C ALA A 99 -1.27 5.99 4.52
N GLY A 100 -0.59 5.22 3.66
CA GLY A 100 0.85 4.97 3.78
C GLY A 100 1.67 6.26 3.73
N ILE A 101 1.40 7.14 2.77
CA ILE A 101 2.06 8.46 2.69
C ILE A 101 1.72 9.32 3.91
N SER A 102 0.49 9.29 4.41
CA SER A 102 0.12 10.02 5.62
C SER A 102 0.87 9.53 6.86
N GLN A 103 1.02 8.20 7.02
CA GLN A 103 1.79 7.61 8.12
C GLN A 103 3.29 7.92 7.99
N LEU A 104 3.86 7.91 6.77
CA LEU A 104 5.24 8.35 6.54
C LEU A 104 5.42 9.83 6.91
N THR A 105 4.48 10.70 6.50
CA THR A 105 4.49 12.13 6.84
C THR A 105 4.47 12.34 8.35
N ALA A 106 3.64 11.58 9.07
CA ALA A 106 3.58 11.58 10.53
C ALA A 106 4.76 10.87 11.20
N LYS A 107 5.66 10.24 10.42
CA LYS A 107 6.81 9.47 10.90
C LYS A 107 6.44 8.34 11.87
N THR A 108 5.26 7.74 11.68
CA THR A 108 4.81 6.57 12.44
C THR A 108 5.22 5.25 11.81
N VAL A 109 5.75 5.31 10.58
CA VAL A 109 6.35 4.17 9.87
C VAL A 109 7.74 4.55 9.33
N ASP A 110 8.54 3.56 9.03
CA ASP A 110 9.89 3.71 8.49
C ASP A 110 9.87 3.99 6.98
N PHE A 111 8.86 3.43 6.27
CA PHE A 111 8.63 3.68 4.86
C PHE A 111 7.14 3.66 4.53
N GLY A 112 6.78 4.40 3.50
CA GLY A 112 5.49 4.30 2.83
C GLY A 112 5.59 3.46 1.57
N ALA A 113 4.48 2.89 1.09
CA ALA A 113 4.41 2.29 -0.24
C ALA A 113 3.26 2.91 -1.05
N SER A 114 3.51 3.19 -2.32
CA SER A 114 2.56 3.87 -3.19
C SER A 114 2.74 3.49 -4.66
N ASP A 115 1.63 3.30 -5.37
CA ASP A 115 1.61 3.07 -6.82
C ASP A 115 1.37 4.38 -7.59
N ALA A 116 1.48 5.50 -6.91
CA ALA A 116 1.45 6.84 -7.48
C ALA A 116 2.59 7.66 -6.89
N PRO A 117 3.27 8.48 -7.68
CA PRO A 117 4.15 9.51 -7.14
C PRO A 117 3.38 10.43 -6.18
N MET A 118 4.05 10.88 -5.12
CA MET A 118 3.47 11.88 -4.24
C MET A 118 3.11 13.15 -5.02
N SER A 119 1.96 13.72 -4.70
CA SER A 119 1.55 15.03 -5.22
C SER A 119 2.37 16.15 -4.58
N GLY A 120 2.46 17.31 -5.23
CA GLY A 120 3.14 18.48 -4.66
C GLY A 120 2.62 18.85 -3.25
N LYS A 121 1.31 18.66 -3.00
CA LYS A 121 0.72 18.87 -1.66
C LYS A 121 1.26 17.87 -0.62
N GLN A 122 1.43 16.61 -1.00
CA GLN A 122 2.00 15.59 -0.13
C GLN A 122 3.49 15.83 0.10
N ASP A 123 4.26 16.16 -0.96
CA ASP A 123 5.68 16.52 -0.85
C ASP A 123 5.87 17.72 0.09
N SER A 124 5.02 18.76 -0.03
CA SER A 124 5.09 19.96 0.82
C SER A 124 4.69 19.73 2.29
N ALA A 125 3.97 18.65 2.58
CA ALA A 125 3.59 18.28 3.95
C ALA A 125 4.69 17.52 4.69
N LEU A 126 5.72 17.04 3.99
CA LEU A 126 6.85 16.35 4.60
C LEU A 126 7.76 17.34 5.34
N SER A 127 8.36 16.87 6.41
CA SER A 127 9.36 17.64 7.19
C SER A 127 10.77 17.61 6.58
N GLY A 128 10.93 17.02 5.39
CA GLY A 128 12.19 16.94 4.66
C GLY A 128 12.02 16.15 3.36
N PRO A 129 13.02 16.12 2.49
CA PRO A 129 12.93 15.43 1.20
C PRO A 129 12.68 13.94 1.35
N ALA A 130 11.74 13.39 0.55
CA ALA A 130 11.53 11.95 0.38
C ALA A 130 11.92 11.49 -1.02
N ILE A 131 12.32 10.23 -1.12
CA ILE A 131 12.67 9.59 -2.38
C ILE A 131 11.69 8.44 -2.67
N HIS A 132 11.45 8.21 -3.96
CA HIS A 132 10.62 7.13 -4.46
C HIS A 132 11.50 6.08 -5.12
N ILE A 133 11.57 4.88 -4.55
CA ILE A 133 12.40 3.80 -5.09
C ILE A 133 11.45 2.79 -5.74
N PRO A 134 11.51 2.58 -7.07
CA PRO A 134 10.65 1.62 -7.73
C PRO A 134 11.03 0.22 -7.24
N VAL A 135 10.05 -0.60 -6.88
CA VAL A 135 10.28 -1.94 -6.34
C VAL A 135 9.68 -3.04 -7.19
N THR A 136 8.67 -2.73 -7.97
CA THR A 136 8.04 -3.66 -8.93
C THR A 136 7.19 -2.89 -9.94
N ALA A 137 6.76 -3.56 -11.00
CA ALA A 137 5.69 -3.09 -11.86
C ALA A 137 4.56 -4.12 -11.91
N GLY A 138 3.32 -3.65 -12.02
CA GLY A 138 2.13 -4.48 -12.08
C GLY A 138 1.08 -3.95 -13.03
N ALA A 139 -0.03 -4.66 -13.16
CA ALA A 139 -1.16 -4.31 -14.00
C ALA A 139 -2.41 -4.03 -13.18
N VAL A 140 -3.12 -2.97 -13.53
CA VAL A 140 -4.49 -2.76 -13.10
C VAL A 140 -5.40 -3.45 -14.11
N VAL A 141 -6.01 -4.55 -13.71
CA VAL A 141 -6.90 -5.33 -14.57
C VAL A 141 -8.36 -4.97 -14.34
N ILE A 142 -9.14 -5.04 -15.42
CA ILE A 142 -10.58 -4.80 -15.39
C ILE A 142 -11.26 -6.16 -15.19
N SER A 143 -11.62 -6.43 -13.95
CA SER A 143 -12.28 -7.67 -13.57
C SER A 143 -13.79 -7.50 -13.49
N TYR A 144 -14.53 -8.56 -13.71
CA TYR A 144 -15.99 -8.54 -13.77
C TYR A 144 -16.60 -9.84 -13.25
N ASN A 145 -17.90 -9.79 -12.98
CA ASN A 145 -18.71 -10.95 -12.59
C ASN A 145 -19.99 -10.96 -13.42
N ILE A 146 -19.94 -11.61 -14.58
CA ILE A 146 -21.10 -11.75 -15.48
C ILE A 146 -21.58 -13.20 -15.41
N PRO A 147 -22.79 -13.47 -14.88
CA PRO A 147 -23.31 -14.84 -14.80
C PRO A 147 -23.31 -15.55 -16.16
N GLY A 148 -22.70 -16.72 -16.21
CA GLY A 148 -22.61 -17.53 -17.43
C GLY A 148 -21.52 -17.13 -18.41
N VAL A 149 -20.72 -16.08 -18.14
CA VAL A 149 -19.63 -15.62 -18.99
C VAL A 149 -18.29 -15.88 -18.30
N THR A 150 -17.53 -16.84 -18.83
CA THR A 150 -16.18 -17.19 -18.37
C THR A 150 -15.08 -16.73 -19.34
N ASN A 151 -15.46 -16.32 -20.55
CA ASN A 151 -14.54 -15.83 -21.57
C ASN A 151 -13.91 -14.50 -21.18
N ALA A 152 -12.65 -14.31 -21.50
CA ALA A 152 -12.02 -12.99 -21.42
C ALA A 152 -12.69 -12.04 -22.40
N LEU A 153 -13.13 -10.87 -21.93
CA LEU A 153 -13.74 -9.85 -22.79
C LEU A 153 -12.67 -8.91 -23.35
N ASN A 154 -12.92 -8.39 -24.53
CA ASN A 154 -12.16 -7.32 -25.15
C ASN A 154 -12.84 -5.97 -24.88
N LEU A 155 -12.09 -4.99 -24.38
CA LEU A 155 -12.58 -3.63 -24.17
C LEU A 155 -11.65 -2.62 -24.84
N THR A 156 -12.24 -1.73 -25.63
CA THR A 156 -11.51 -0.56 -26.16
C THR A 156 -11.41 0.53 -25.10
N PRO A 157 -10.44 1.46 -25.21
CA PRO A 157 -10.33 2.59 -24.29
C PRO A 157 -11.63 3.39 -24.11
N GLY A 158 -12.33 3.68 -25.23
CA GLY A 158 -13.59 4.43 -25.20
C GLY A 158 -14.71 3.67 -24.49
N VAL A 159 -14.90 2.37 -24.80
CA VAL A 159 -15.92 1.54 -24.14
C VAL A 159 -15.65 1.46 -22.64
N LEU A 160 -14.40 1.29 -22.25
CA LEU A 160 -14.04 1.23 -20.84
C LEU A 160 -14.34 2.56 -20.12
N ALA A 161 -13.98 3.69 -20.72
CA ALA A 161 -14.30 5.01 -20.18
C ALA A 161 -15.81 5.24 -20.06
N ASP A 162 -16.59 4.85 -21.08
CA ASP A 162 -18.05 5.00 -21.11
C ASP A 162 -18.74 4.14 -20.02
N ILE A 163 -18.21 2.96 -19.74
CA ILE A 163 -18.70 2.13 -18.63
C ILE A 163 -18.51 2.89 -17.31
N PHE A 164 -17.29 3.36 -17.01
CA PHE A 164 -17.00 4.02 -15.74
C PHE A 164 -17.59 5.43 -15.63
N LEU A 165 -17.96 6.06 -16.75
CA LEU A 165 -18.78 7.28 -16.78
C LEU A 165 -20.27 7.02 -16.54
N GLY A 166 -20.70 5.75 -16.53
CA GLY A 166 -22.11 5.38 -16.44
C GLY A 166 -22.91 5.63 -17.72
N THR A 167 -22.23 5.80 -18.86
CA THR A 167 -22.86 5.97 -20.19
C THR A 167 -23.25 4.61 -20.78
N ILE A 168 -22.49 3.57 -20.48
CA ILE A 168 -22.83 2.16 -20.74
C ILE A 168 -23.29 1.54 -19.43
N THR A 169 -24.54 1.10 -19.38
CA THR A 169 -25.18 0.64 -18.15
C THR A 169 -25.60 -0.83 -18.15
N THR A 170 -25.47 -1.51 -19.28
CA THR A 170 -25.81 -2.96 -19.41
C THR A 170 -24.76 -3.70 -20.18
N TRP A 171 -24.57 -4.99 -19.86
CA TRP A 171 -23.54 -5.82 -20.48
C TRP A 171 -23.82 -6.14 -21.95
N ASN A 172 -25.09 -6.16 -22.38
CA ASN A 172 -25.48 -6.38 -23.78
C ASN A 172 -25.51 -5.09 -24.61
N ASP A 173 -24.93 -3.99 -24.14
CA ASP A 173 -24.76 -2.76 -24.96
C ASP A 173 -24.06 -3.10 -26.28
N ALA A 174 -24.58 -2.54 -27.38
CA ALA A 174 -24.07 -2.80 -28.72
C ALA A 174 -22.57 -2.56 -28.90
N ARG A 175 -22.00 -1.60 -28.14
CA ARG A 175 -20.56 -1.27 -28.16
C ARG A 175 -19.72 -2.37 -27.53
N ILE A 176 -20.23 -3.06 -26.48
CA ILE A 176 -19.54 -4.20 -25.85
C ILE A 176 -19.69 -5.45 -26.72
N THR A 177 -20.92 -5.75 -27.17
CA THR A 177 -21.20 -6.96 -27.98
C THR A 177 -20.46 -6.97 -29.31
N ALA A 178 -20.30 -5.79 -29.95
CA ALA A 178 -19.54 -5.65 -31.21
C ALA A 178 -18.06 -6.07 -31.05
N LEU A 179 -17.46 -5.87 -29.87
CA LEU A 179 -16.08 -6.25 -29.56
C LEU A 179 -15.94 -7.73 -29.16
N ASN A 180 -17.05 -8.37 -28.77
CA ASN A 180 -17.06 -9.71 -28.16
C ASN A 180 -17.99 -10.67 -28.92
N LYS A 181 -17.82 -10.74 -30.26
CA LYS A 181 -18.62 -11.61 -31.11
C LYS A 181 -18.52 -13.06 -30.64
N GLY A 182 -19.68 -13.72 -30.52
CA GLY A 182 -19.77 -15.12 -30.06
C GLY A 182 -19.89 -15.28 -28.54
N VAL A 183 -19.78 -14.20 -27.77
CA VAL A 183 -20.09 -14.22 -26.34
C VAL A 183 -21.53 -13.75 -26.11
N ALA A 184 -22.34 -14.60 -25.52
CA ALA A 184 -23.73 -14.24 -25.16
C ALA A 184 -23.74 -13.35 -23.92
N LEU A 185 -23.73 -12.03 -24.11
CA LEU A 185 -23.77 -11.07 -23.02
C LEU A 185 -25.22 -10.80 -22.59
N PRO A 186 -25.56 -10.93 -21.29
CA PRO A 186 -26.91 -10.74 -20.80
C PRO A 186 -27.30 -9.26 -20.72
N ALA A 187 -28.59 -8.96 -20.68
CA ALA A 187 -29.13 -7.62 -20.41
C ALA A 187 -29.00 -7.21 -18.93
N THR A 188 -28.04 -7.75 -18.22
CA THR A 188 -27.78 -7.44 -16.81
C THR A 188 -27.17 -6.05 -16.68
N ALA A 189 -27.63 -5.29 -15.67
CA ALA A 189 -27.04 -3.99 -15.36
C ALA A 189 -25.58 -4.10 -14.94
N ILE A 190 -24.78 -3.13 -15.36
CA ILE A 190 -23.39 -3.00 -14.94
C ILE A 190 -23.35 -2.29 -13.58
N LEU A 191 -22.71 -2.93 -12.60
CA LEU A 191 -22.49 -2.38 -11.27
C LEU A 191 -21.00 -2.10 -11.09
N ILE A 192 -20.62 -0.82 -10.98
CA ILE A 192 -19.22 -0.40 -10.87
C ILE A 192 -18.73 -0.61 -9.45
N ALA A 193 -17.60 -1.28 -9.29
CA ALA A 193 -16.86 -1.37 -8.03
C ALA A 193 -15.57 -0.55 -8.15
N HIS A 194 -15.35 0.37 -7.20
CA HIS A 194 -14.18 1.26 -7.18
C HIS A 194 -13.56 1.33 -5.79
N ARG A 195 -12.41 1.98 -5.65
CA ARG A 195 -11.76 2.18 -4.36
C ARG A 195 -12.44 3.27 -3.54
N SER A 196 -12.56 3.04 -2.25
CA SER A 196 -13.09 4.01 -1.27
C SER A 196 -11.99 4.73 -0.49
N ASP A 197 -10.74 4.28 -0.58
CA ASP A 197 -9.56 4.83 0.09
C ASP A 197 -8.66 5.58 -0.91
N GLY A 198 -7.68 6.34 -0.39
CA GLY A 198 -6.63 6.95 -1.21
C GLY A 198 -5.72 5.88 -1.82
N SER A 199 -5.83 5.64 -3.12
CA SER A 199 -5.32 4.46 -3.80
C SER A 199 -4.38 4.79 -4.96
N GLY A 200 -3.19 4.18 -4.97
CA GLY A 200 -2.29 4.22 -6.12
C GLY A 200 -2.86 3.47 -7.32
N THR A 201 -3.55 2.34 -7.10
CA THR A 201 -4.28 1.60 -8.14
C THR A 201 -5.32 2.49 -8.83
N THR A 202 -6.08 3.27 -8.05
CA THR A 202 -7.00 4.29 -8.60
C THR A 202 -6.24 5.34 -9.41
N ASN A 203 -5.08 5.80 -8.94
CA ASN A 203 -4.29 6.78 -9.67
C ASN A 203 -3.83 6.25 -11.04
N ILE A 204 -3.34 5.00 -11.10
CA ILE A 204 -2.94 4.35 -12.36
C ILE A 204 -4.16 4.28 -13.29
N PHE A 205 -5.28 3.77 -12.81
CA PHE A 205 -6.49 3.59 -13.61
C PHE A 205 -7.06 4.92 -14.12
N THR A 206 -7.25 5.90 -13.26
CA THR A 206 -7.80 7.20 -13.63
C THR A 206 -6.84 8.01 -14.51
N THR A 207 -5.52 7.85 -14.32
CA THR A 207 -4.51 8.43 -15.23
C THR A 207 -4.62 7.83 -16.63
N TYR A 208 -4.84 6.52 -16.74
CA TYR A 208 -5.12 5.88 -18.03
C TYR A 208 -6.40 6.43 -18.66
N LEU A 209 -7.52 6.43 -17.94
CA LEU A 209 -8.80 6.92 -18.46
C LEU A 209 -8.72 8.39 -18.91
N ALA A 210 -8.02 9.24 -18.17
CA ALA A 210 -7.82 10.65 -18.54
C ALA A 210 -6.96 10.82 -19.82
N LYS A 211 -6.05 9.87 -20.11
CA LYS A 211 -5.25 9.88 -21.34
C LYS A 211 -6.05 9.44 -22.57
N VAL A 212 -7.08 8.60 -22.40
CA VAL A 212 -7.77 7.95 -23.51
C VAL A 212 -9.21 8.45 -23.74
N SER A 213 -9.74 9.26 -22.81
CA SER A 213 -11.08 9.82 -22.89
C SER A 213 -11.07 11.30 -22.46
N ALA A 214 -11.39 12.20 -23.39
CA ALA A 214 -11.53 13.62 -23.09
C ALA A 214 -12.70 13.89 -22.12
N ASP A 215 -13.80 13.15 -22.27
CA ASP A 215 -14.96 13.21 -21.38
C ASP A 215 -14.62 12.83 -19.96
N TRP A 216 -13.88 11.70 -19.77
CA TRP A 216 -13.39 11.33 -18.46
C TRP A 216 -12.48 12.40 -17.86
N ASN A 217 -11.50 12.87 -18.62
CA ASN A 217 -10.56 13.89 -18.16
C ASN A 217 -11.25 15.17 -17.70
N THR A 218 -12.32 15.59 -18.42
CA THR A 218 -13.08 16.80 -18.09
C THR A 218 -14.02 16.62 -16.90
N LYS A 219 -14.73 15.47 -16.83
CA LYS A 219 -15.78 15.24 -15.84
C LYS A 219 -15.27 14.71 -14.52
N VAL A 220 -14.21 13.90 -14.55
CA VAL A 220 -13.69 13.17 -13.39
C VAL A 220 -12.22 13.47 -13.12
N GLY A 221 -11.38 13.48 -14.17
CA GLY A 221 -9.95 13.70 -14.05
C GLY A 221 -9.18 12.47 -13.57
N LYS A 222 -8.05 12.71 -12.90
CA LYS A 222 -7.13 11.68 -12.39
C LYS A 222 -6.69 11.98 -10.96
N GLY A 223 -6.43 10.93 -10.18
CA GLY A 223 -5.96 11.06 -8.80
C GLY A 223 -6.01 9.76 -8.03
N SER A 224 -5.47 9.76 -6.84
CA SER A 224 -5.58 8.63 -5.91
C SER A 224 -6.97 8.53 -5.26
N ALA A 225 -7.77 9.57 -5.37
CA ALA A 225 -9.19 9.65 -5.05
C ALA A 225 -9.84 10.60 -6.04
N VAL A 226 -10.99 10.24 -6.58
CA VAL A 226 -11.79 11.04 -7.52
C VAL A 226 -13.26 10.96 -7.14
N ASN A 227 -14.07 11.88 -7.67
CA ASN A 227 -15.51 11.81 -7.54
C ASN A 227 -16.06 10.83 -8.58
N TRP A 228 -16.32 9.61 -8.17
CA TRP A 228 -16.85 8.57 -9.05
C TRP A 228 -18.26 8.90 -9.51
N PRO A 229 -18.57 8.82 -10.82
CA PRO A 229 -19.92 9.07 -11.31
C PRO A 229 -20.96 8.10 -10.82
N ALA A 230 -20.56 6.84 -10.56
CA ALA A 230 -21.41 5.76 -10.08
C ALA A 230 -20.58 4.67 -9.42
N GLY A 231 -21.23 3.78 -8.70
CA GLY A 231 -20.62 2.56 -8.17
C GLY A 231 -20.56 2.49 -6.65
N LEU A 232 -19.97 1.40 -6.17
CA LEU A 232 -19.76 1.10 -4.76
C LEU A 232 -18.28 1.07 -4.43
N GLY A 233 -17.93 1.64 -3.28
CA GLY A 233 -16.55 1.73 -2.80
C GLY A 233 -16.12 0.52 -1.98
N GLY A 234 -15.00 -0.14 -2.38
CA GLY A 234 -14.30 -1.16 -1.62
C GLY A 234 -12.97 -0.64 -1.08
N LYS A 235 -12.61 -0.99 0.16
CA LYS A 235 -11.32 -0.63 0.73
C LYS A 235 -10.24 -1.62 0.27
N GLY A 236 -9.12 -1.12 -0.25
CA GLY A 236 -8.03 -1.94 -0.77
C GLY A 236 -8.38 -2.65 -2.09
N ASN A 237 -7.40 -3.33 -2.70
CA ASN A 237 -7.67 -4.21 -3.84
C ASN A 237 -8.55 -5.40 -3.42
N GLU A 238 -8.36 -5.92 -2.23
CA GLU A 238 -9.16 -7.00 -1.62
C GLU A 238 -10.64 -6.64 -1.49
N GLY A 239 -10.96 -5.42 -1.04
CA GLY A 239 -12.34 -4.97 -0.90
C GLY A 239 -13.05 -4.81 -2.25
N VAL A 240 -12.36 -4.29 -3.28
CA VAL A 240 -12.92 -4.20 -4.63
C VAL A 240 -13.09 -5.60 -5.24
N ALA A 241 -12.09 -6.49 -5.10
CA ALA A 241 -12.20 -7.87 -5.54
C ALA A 241 -13.39 -8.60 -4.90
N GLY A 242 -13.58 -8.39 -3.58
CA GLY A 242 -14.72 -8.94 -2.84
C GLY A 242 -16.06 -8.45 -3.39
N LEU A 243 -16.21 -7.12 -3.64
CA LEU A 243 -17.43 -6.55 -4.24
C LEU A 243 -17.72 -7.15 -5.61
N ILE A 244 -16.72 -7.24 -6.50
CA ILE A 244 -16.91 -7.81 -7.84
C ILE A 244 -17.36 -9.28 -7.72
N LYS A 245 -16.66 -10.07 -6.91
CA LYS A 245 -16.93 -11.51 -6.77
C LYS A 245 -18.33 -11.82 -6.25
N GLN A 246 -18.84 -10.98 -5.32
CA GLN A 246 -20.12 -11.18 -4.65
C GLN A 246 -21.31 -10.57 -5.40
N THR A 247 -21.07 -9.70 -6.40
CA THR A 247 -22.12 -8.93 -7.04
C THR A 247 -22.28 -9.33 -8.51
N PRO A 248 -23.32 -10.07 -8.88
CA PRO A 248 -23.62 -10.37 -10.29
C PRO A 248 -23.79 -9.09 -11.12
N GLY A 249 -23.15 -9.02 -12.27
CA GLY A 249 -23.11 -7.83 -13.13
C GLY A 249 -22.02 -6.81 -12.76
N ALA A 250 -21.26 -7.03 -11.70
CA ALA A 250 -20.21 -6.10 -11.29
C ALA A 250 -19.03 -6.05 -12.26
N ILE A 251 -18.43 -4.87 -12.36
CA ILE A 251 -17.14 -4.58 -13.01
C ILE A 251 -16.33 -3.67 -12.07
N GLY A 252 -15.01 -3.87 -12.06
CA GLY A 252 -14.11 -3.00 -11.28
C GLY A 252 -12.68 -3.15 -11.73
N TYR A 253 -11.79 -2.42 -11.07
CA TYR A 253 -10.36 -2.44 -11.34
C TYR A 253 -9.60 -2.89 -10.08
N ILE A 254 -8.70 -3.83 -10.25
CA ILE A 254 -7.87 -4.40 -9.19
C ILE A 254 -6.47 -4.72 -9.75
N GLU A 255 -5.53 -4.97 -8.88
CA GLU A 255 -4.22 -5.48 -9.29
C GLU A 255 -4.33 -6.95 -9.76
N LEU A 256 -3.53 -7.34 -10.76
CA LEU A 256 -3.57 -8.63 -11.45
C LEU A 256 -3.48 -9.85 -10.51
N ALA A 257 -2.61 -9.81 -9.50
CA ALA A 257 -2.45 -10.92 -8.57
C ALA A 257 -3.75 -11.22 -7.81
N TYR A 258 -4.54 -10.21 -7.46
CA TYR A 258 -5.83 -10.42 -6.81
C TYR A 258 -6.84 -11.11 -7.73
N ALA A 259 -6.87 -10.75 -9.01
CA ALA A 259 -7.75 -11.41 -9.97
C ALA A 259 -7.37 -12.91 -10.13
N ILE A 260 -6.08 -13.20 -10.26
CA ILE A 260 -5.58 -14.58 -10.44
C ILE A 260 -5.80 -15.39 -9.15
N GLN A 261 -5.43 -14.89 -7.99
CA GLN A 261 -5.58 -15.59 -6.71
C GLN A 261 -7.05 -15.91 -6.38
N ASN A 262 -7.97 -15.08 -6.84
CA ASN A 262 -9.41 -15.28 -6.65
C ASN A 262 -10.11 -15.97 -7.82
N SER A 263 -9.37 -16.41 -8.85
CA SER A 263 -9.89 -17.03 -10.08
C SER A 263 -10.97 -16.16 -10.75
N MET A 264 -10.77 -14.86 -10.77
CA MET A 264 -11.70 -13.88 -11.34
C MET A 264 -11.37 -13.65 -12.82
N PRO A 265 -12.37 -13.58 -13.71
CA PRO A 265 -12.14 -13.18 -15.09
C PRO A 265 -11.73 -11.71 -15.17
N PHE A 266 -10.92 -11.39 -16.19
CA PHE A 266 -10.52 -10.01 -16.49
C PHE A 266 -10.41 -9.78 -18.00
N ALA A 267 -10.57 -8.54 -18.41
CA ALA A 267 -10.62 -8.14 -19.81
C ALA A 267 -9.22 -7.95 -20.41
N SER A 268 -9.10 -8.19 -21.71
CA SER A 268 -8.03 -7.68 -22.56
C SER A 268 -8.35 -6.23 -22.93
N ILE A 269 -7.38 -5.35 -22.81
CA ILE A 269 -7.56 -3.94 -23.11
C ILE A 269 -6.80 -3.55 -24.39
N GLN A 270 -7.47 -2.84 -25.29
CA GLN A 270 -6.85 -2.36 -26.49
C GLN A 270 -5.80 -1.29 -26.18
N ASN A 271 -4.58 -1.48 -26.67
CA ASN A 271 -3.49 -0.52 -26.51
C ASN A 271 -3.39 0.46 -27.70
N LYS A 272 -2.40 1.36 -27.68
CA LYS A 272 -2.17 2.34 -28.76
C LYS A 272 -1.91 1.72 -30.12
N SER A 273 -1.36 0.51 -30.18
CA SER A 273 -1.12 -0.20 -31.45
C SER A 273 -2.37 -0.87 -32.02
N GLY A 274 -3.53 -0.74 -31.34
CA GLY A 274 -4.79 -1.37 -31.74
C GLY A 274 -4.93 -2.83 -31.33
N LYS A 275 -3.94 -3.40 -30.63
CA LYS A 275 -3.98 -4.80 -30.17
C LYS A 275 -4.73 -4.90 -28.83
N PHE A 276 -5.55 -5.94 -28.69
CA PHE A 276 -6.10 -6.31 -27.39
C PHE A 276 -5.06 -7.10 -26.61
N ILE A 277 -4.56 -6.51 -25.53
CA ILE A 277 -3.48 -7.08 -24.72
C ILE A 277 -4.06 -7.74 -23.48
N VAL A 278 -3.74 -9.02 -23.30
CA VAL A 278 -3.99 -9.75 -22.05
C VAL A 278 -2.96 -9.29 -21.01
N PRO A 279 -3.38 -8.90 -19.80
CA PRO A 279 -2.45 -8.56 -18.73
C PRO A 279 -1.63 -9.79 -18.32
N SER A 280 -0.31 -9.64 -18.32
CA SER A 280 0.65 -10.66 -17.95
C SER A 280 1.97 -10.01 -17.55
N THR A 281 2.86 -10.74 -16.89
CA THR A 281 4.20 -10.23 -16.56
C THR A 281 4.96 -9.77 -17.79
N ALA A 282 4.81 -10.48 -18.91
CA ALA A 282 5.44 -10.12 -20.19
C ALA A 282 4.89 -8.79 -20.74
N SER A 283 3.56 -8.59 -20.74
CA SER A 283 2.96 -7.36 -21.25
C SER A 283 3.17 -6.16 -20.32
N ILE A 284 3.31 -6.39 -19.01
CA ILE A 284 3.72 -5.36 -18.04
C ILE A 284 5.18 -4.96 -18.28
N THR A 285 6.09 -5.94 -18.45
CA THR A 285 7.50 -5.70 -18.75
C THR A 285 7.66 -4.90 -20.04
N ALA A 286 6.88 -5.24 -21.09
CA ALA A 286 6.88 -4.47 -22.34
C ALA A 286 6.46 -3.00 -22.10
N ALA A 287 5.40 -2.77 -21.33
CA ALA A 287 4.95 -1.42 -20.98
C ALA A 287 5.98 -0.65 -20.14
N ALA A 288 6.75 -1.35 -19.29
CA ALA A 288 7.78 -0.77 -18.42
C ALA A 288 9.12 -0.50 -19.12
N ASN A 289 9.28 -0.92 -20.38
CA ASN A 289 10.50 -0.67 -21.16
C ASN A 289 10.52 0.76 -21.73
N ILE A 290 10.62 1.73 -20.86
CA ILE A 290 10.68 3.16 -21.18
C ILE A 290 11.86 3.82 -20.44
N PRO A 291 12.31 5.01 -20.85
CA PRO A 291 13.28 5.79 -20.08
C PRO A 291 12.77 6.08 -18.67
N ILE A 292 13.61 5.84 -17.68
CA ILE A 292 13.29 6.10 -16.26
C ILE A 292 14.01 7.39 -15.83
N PRO A 293 13.27 8.42 -15.37
CA PRO A 293 13.89 9.66 -14.89
C PRO A 293 14.65 9.44 -13.59
N ALA A 294 15.57 10.35 -13.25
CA ALA A 294 16.44 10.22 -12.08
C ALA A 294 15.68 10.16 -10.74
N ASP A 295 14.48 10.72 -10.68
CA ASP A 295 13.59 10.66 -9.51
C ASP A 295 12.63 9.45 -9.55
N SER A 296 12.76 8.60 -10.57
CA SER A 296 11.94 7.40 -10.86
C SER A 296 10.44 7.65 -11.09
N LYS A 297 9.97 8.89 -11.01
CA LYS A 297 8.54 9.23 -11.07
C LYS A 297 8.04 9.26 -12.53
N VAL A 298 7.62 8.12 -13.04
CA VAL A 298 7.12 7.98 -14.41
C VAL A 298 5.87 7.12 -14.47
N SER A 299 4.98 7.42 -15.41
CA SER A 299 3.75 6.65 -15.61
C SER A 299 3.94 5.61 -16.72
N LEU A 300 3.57 4.37 -16.44
CA LEU A 300 3.55 3.27 -17.42
C LEU A 300 2.21 3.16 -18.16
N THR A 301 1.25 4.05 -17.90
CA THR A 301 -0.07 3.98 -18.54
C THR A 301 0.01 4.42 -19.99
N ASN A 302 -0.58 3.62 -20.87
CA ASN A 302 -0.76 3.91 -22.31
C ASN A 302 0.56 4.26 -23.02
N THR A 303 1.63 3.48 -22.78
CA THR A 303 2.94 3.62 -23.43
C THR A 303 2.84 3.23 -24.92
N ASP A 304 3.90 3.52 -25.69
CA ASP A 304 3.96 3.19 -27.12
C ASP A 304 4.39 1.72 -27.38
N ALA A 305 4.56 0.92 -26.35
CA ALA A 305 4.95 -0.48 -26.47
C ALA A 305 3.85 -1.29 -27.18
N ALA A 306 4.20 -1.87 -28.36
CA ALA A 306 3.25 -2.57 -29.22
C ALA A 306 2.57 -3.79 -28.54
N ASP A 307 3.25 -4.41 -27.58
CA ASP A 307 2.75 -5.55 -26.80
C ASP A 307 2.57 -5.19 -25.31
N GLY A 308 2.66 -3.90 -24.97
CA GLY A 308 2.51 -3.40 -23.61
C GLY A 308 1.05 -3.38 -23.17
N TYR A 309 0.79 -3.86 -21.93
CA TYR A 309 -0.52 -3.70 -21.31
C TYR A 309 -0.75 -2.24 -20.91
N PRO A 310 -1.85 -1.62 -21.37
CA PRO A 310 -1.97 -0.16 -21.30
C PRO A 310 -2.27 0.40 -19.91
N ILE A 311 -2.67 -0.44 -18.95
CA ILE A 311 -2.99 0.00 -17.58
C ILE A 311 -1.93 -0.57 -16.62
N SER A 312 -0.66 -0.36 -16.94
CA SER A 312 0.48 -0.75 -16.12
C SER A 312 0.97 0.41 -15.24
N GLY A 313 1.59 0.09 -14.12
CA GLY A 313 2.18 1.07 -13.21
C GLY A 313 3.34 0.50 -12.41
N PHE A 314 4.26 1.38 -12.00
CA PHE A 314 5.22 1.06 -10.95
C PHE A 314 4.56 1.13 -9.57
N SER A 315 5.12 0.39 -8.63
CA SER A 315 4.96 0.64 -7.20
C SER A 315 6.30 1.04 -6.60
N TRP A 316 6.27 1.97 -5.66
CA TRP A 316 7.45 2.55 -5.02
C TRP A 316 7.43 2.34 -3.51
N VAL A 317 8.58 2.05 -2.94
CA VAL A 317 8.89 2.35 -1.55
C VAL A 317 9.26 3.82 -1.47
N VAL A 318 8.60 4.55 -0.56
CA VAL A 318 8.84 5.97 -0.30
C VAL A 318 9.44 6.12 1.09
N LEU A 319 10.56 6.79 1.20
CA LEU A 319 11.24 7.03 2.48
C LEU A 319 11.90 8.41 2.52
N TYR A 320 12.11 8.95 3.71
CA TYR A 320 12.89 10.17 3.88
C TYR A 320 14.33 9.97 3.41
N LYS A 321 14.88 10.97 2.72
CA LYS A 321 16.29 10.95 2.30
C LYS A 321 17.24 11.01 3.50
N GLU A 322 16.95 11.85 4.50
CA GLU A 322 17.67 11.89 5.78
C GLU A 322 16.96 11.01 6.80
N GLN A 323 17.67 10.05 7.37
CA GLN A 323 17.13 9.03 8.25
C GLN A 323 17.33 9.30 9.74
N ASN A 324 18.07 10.35 10.11
CA ASN A 324 18.24 10.76 11.51
C ASN A 324 17.06 11.62 11.97
N TYR A 325 15.96 10.97 12.35
CA TYR A 325 14.77 11.61 12.90
C TYR A 325 14.09 10.73 13.96
N ASN A 326 13.31 11.33 14.85
CA ASN A 326 12.52 10.66 15.89
C ASN A 326 13.31 9.66 16.75
N GLY A 327 14.61 9.92 17.00
CA GLY A 327 15.44 9.02 17.81
C GLY A 327 15.78 7.70 17.13
N ARG A 328 15.53 7.55 15.81
CA ARG A 328 15.91 6.36 15.04
C ARG A 328 17.40 6.11 15.15
N SER A 329 17.80 4.85 15.31
CA SER A 329 19.21 4.45 15.29
C SER A 329 19.77 4.40 13.87
N GLN A 330 21.08 4.55 13.73
CA GLN A 330 21.76 4.34 12.45
C GLN A 330 21.64 2.88 11.98
N GLY A 331 21.59 1.91 12.91
CA GLY A 331 21.40 0.49 12.62
C GLY A 331 20.05 0.22 11.94
N LYS A 332 18.96 0.79 12.48
CA LYS A 332 17.63 0.69 11.89
C LYS A 332 17.57 1.34 10.50
N ALA A 333 18.16 2.53 10.35
CA ALA A 333 18.26 3.21 9.05
C ALA A 333 19.02 2.37 8.01
N ALA A 334 20.13 1.77 8.41
CA ALA A 334 20.92 0.89 7.54
C ALA A 334 20.14 -0.38 7.15
N ASN A 335 19.38 -0.97 8.07
CA ASN A 335 18.56 -2.15 7.78
C ASN A 335 17.41 -1.81 6.81
N LEU A 336 16.80 -0.63 6.91
CA LEU A 336 15.80 -0.18 5.94
C LEU A 336 16.41 -0.06 4.52
N VAL A 337 17.56 0.59 4.40
CA VAL A 337 18.24 0.76 3.10
C VAL A 337 18.66 -0.59 2.51
N LYS A 338 19.17 -1.52 3.34
CA LYS A 338 19.50 -2.89 2.93
C LYS A 338 18.28 -3.69 2.49
N LEU A 339 17.14 -3.55 3.19
CA LEU A 339 15.88 -4.17 2.79
C LEU A 339 15.47 -3.72 1.39
N VAL A 340 15.42 -2.39 1.15
CA VAL A 340 14.98 -1.87 -0.14
C VAL A 340 15.98 -2.22 -1.25
N SER A 341 17.28 -2.18 -0.96
CA SER A 341 18.31 -2.66 -1.89
C SER A 341 18.10 -4.14 -2.24
N TRP A 342 17.85 -5.00 -1.25
CA TRP A 342 17.57 -6.41 -1.50
C TRP A 342 16.28 -6.60 -2.32
N MET A 343 15.23 -5.81 -2.07
CA MET A 343 13.98 -5.87 -2.82
C MET A 343 14.17 -5.60 -4.31
N ILE A 344 15.00 -4.61 -4.67
CA ILE A 344 15.25 -4.24 -6.08
C ILE A 344 16.32 -5.12 -6.77
N HIS A 345 16.98 -6.00 -6.04
CA HIS A 345 17.97 -6.97 -6.56
C HIS A 345 17.50 -8.42 -6.37
N SER A 346 17.98 -9.10 -5.32
CA SER A 346 17.71 -10.52 -5.08
C SER A 346 16.22 -10.81 -4.90
N GLY A 347 15.45 -9.86 -4.36
CA GLY A 347 14.00 -9.98 -4.20
C GLY A 347 13.24 -10.11 -5.51
N GLN A 348 13.79 -9.60 -6.62
CA GLN A 348 13.12 -9.62 -7.94
C GLN A 348 12.84 -11.03 -8.47
N GLN A 349 13.57 -12.05 -8.01
CA GLN A 349 13.33 -13.45 -8.37
C GLN A 349 11.92 -13.95 -8.01
N TYR A 350 11.26 -13.32 -7.05
CA TYR A 350 9.92 -13.72 -6.60
C TYR A 350 8.78 -13.04 -7.39
N SER A 351 9.08 -12.01 -8.19
CA SER A 351 8.08 -11.17 -8.84
C SER A 351 7.23 -11.96 -9.83
N ASN A 352 7.84 -12.68 -10.77
CA ASN A 352 7.11 -13.41 -11.84
C ASN A 352 6.14 -14.45 -11.29
N ALA A 353 6.52 -15.20 -10.26
CA ALA A 353 5.68 -16.23 -9.66
C ALA A 353 4.40 -15.65 -9.00
N LEU A 354 4.41 -14.36 -8.68
CA LEU A 354 3.30 -13.64 -8.07
C LEU A 354 2.61 -12.68 -9.05
N ASN A 355 2.91 -12.80 -10.36
CA ASN A 355 2.32 -12.02 -11.45
C ASN A 355 2.72 -10.52 -11.47
N TYR A 356 3.84 -10.17 -10.85
CA TYR A 356 4.47 -8.86 -10.98
C TYR A 356 5.62 -8.91 -11.98
N ALA A 357 5.84 -7.82 -12.70
CA ALA A 357 6.99 -7.71 -13.58
C ALA A 357 8.23 -7.30 -12.78
N PRO A 358 9.36 -8.02 -12.93
CA PRO A 358 10.63 -7.58 -12.38
C PRO A 358 11.04 -6.22 -12.94
N LEU A 359 11.80 -5.46 -12.14
CA LEU A 359 12.35 -4.19 -12.58
C LEU A 359 13.31 -4.35 -13.77
N SER A 360 13.23 -3.43 -14.72
CA SER A 360 14.23 -3.33 -15.78
C SER A 360 15.60 -2.92 -15.20
N PRO A 361 16.73 -3.26 -15.87
CA PRO A 361 18.04 -2.82 -15.44
C PRO A 361 18.14 -1.28 -15.29
N ALA A 362 17.41 -0.53 -16.11
CA ALA A 362 17.34 0.94 -16.01
C ALA A 362 16.65 1.39 -14.71
N ALA A 363 15.55 0.74 -14.33
CA ALA A 363 14.84 1.03 -13.08
C ALA A 363 15.69 0.67 -11.85
N VAL A 364 16.37 -0.48 -11.86
CA VAL A 364 17.31 -0.88 -10.80
C VAL A 364 18.42 0.15 -10.66
N LYS A 365 19.05 0.58 -11.77
CA LYS A 365 20.12 1.59 -11.76
C LYS A 365 19.67 2.91 -11.12
N VAL A 366 18.46 3.37 -11.42
CA VAL A 366 17.87 4.58 -10.80
C VAL A 366 17.59 4.33 -9.32
N GLY A 367 17.04 3.17 -8.96
CA GLY A 367 16.81 2.77 -7.56
C GLY A 367 18.11 2.78 -6.74
N ASP A 368 19.19 2.23 -7.28
CA ASP A 368 20.51 2.24 -6.64
C ASP A 368 21.06 3.66 -6.43
N ALA A 369 20.90 4.54 -7.43
CA ALA A 369 21.32 5.93 -7.32
C ALA A 369 20.54 6.68 -6.23
N LEU A 370 19.24 6.42 -6.14
CA LEU A 370 18.39 6.98 -5.09
C LEU A 370 18.78 6.45 -3.71
N LEU A 371 19.00 5.14 -3.55
CA LEU A 371 19.42 4.54 -2.29
C LEU A 371 20.77 5.07 -1.81
N LYS A 372 21.76 5.25 -2.71
CA LYS A 372 23.05 5.86 -2.38
C LYS A 372 22.94 7.30 -1.88
N SER A 373 21.84 8.00 -2.19
CA SER A 373 21.60 9.36 -1.72
C SER A 373 21.02 9.43 -0.29
N VAL A 374 20.70 8.28 0.31
CA VAL A 374 20.14 8.23 1.69
C VAL A 374 21.24 8.48 2.70
N THR A 375 20.94 9.35 3.66
CA THR A 375 21.91 9.80 4.67
C THR A 375 21.40 9.55 6.09
N PHE A 376 22.33 9.51 7.04
CA PHE A 376 22.09 9.56 8.47
C PHE A 376 23.02 10.57 9.10
N GLY A 377 22.45 11.67 9.63
CA GLY A 377 23.23 12.79 10.12
C GLY A 377 24.11 13.43 9.04
N GLY A 378 23.62 13.50 7.82
CA GLY A 378 24.31 14.05 6.66
C GLY A 378 25.39 13.15 6.04
N LYS A 379 25.63 11.94 6.59
CA LYS A 379 26.61 10.96 6.06
C LYS A 379 25.88 9.85 5.30
N SER A 380 26.46 9.35 4.20
CA SER A 380 25.91 8.20 3.46
C SER A 380 25.78 6.97 4.37
N ILE A 381 24.70 6.20 4.17
CA ILE A 381 24.46 4.94 4.89
C ILE A 381 25.08 3.74 4.12
N LEU A 382 25.17 3.82 2.79
CA LEU A 382 25.77 2.81 1.89
C LEU A 382 27.20 3.15 1.55
#